data_eb8cffa28bdaf3ddb6d9ddf20cc56a4f
#
_entry.id   eb8cffa28bdaf3ddb6d9ddf20cc56a4f
#
_cell.length_a   1.000
_cell.length_b   1.000
_cell.length_c   1.000
_cell.angle_alpha   90.00
_cell.angle_beta   90.00
_cell.angle_gamma   90.00
#
_symmetry.space_group_name_H-M   'P 1'
#
loop_
_entity.id
_entity.type
_entity.pdbx_description
1 polymer ?
#
loop_
_entity_poly.entity_id
_entity_poly.type
_entity_poly.pdbx_seq_one_letter_code
_entity_poly.pdbx_strand_id
1 'polypeptide(L)'
;MKIYQNQNSKQIIVSKDELNVEGFVELIANTTDAAQEKHVPVYEVRCGKARVSVGSVGHPMSAEHLIEWVMVTTNQGYQVKYLSADGTPEVSFSLSAGEKIEGVYAYCNLHGLWKA
;
A
#
# COMPACT_ATOMS: atom_id res chain seq x y z
N MET A 1 10.69 -2.21 6.55
CA MET A 1 10.83 -1.51 5.25
C MET A 1 10.43 -0.06 5.38
N LYS A 2 11.15 0.81 4.72
CA LYS A 2 10.81 2.23 4.63
C LYS A 2 10.41 2.56 3.21
N ILE A 3 9.43 3.45 3.06
CA ILE A 3 8.87 3.83 1.76
C ILE A 3 9.08 5.32 1.61
N TYR A 4 9.72 5.72 0.52
CA TYR A 4 9.99 7.12 0.19
C TYR A 4 9.26 7.49 -1.09
N GLN A 5 8.81 8.72 -1.19
CA GLN A 5 8.10 9.19 -2.37
C GLN A 5 8.68 10.51 -2.86
N ASN A 6 8.87 10.59 -4.18
CA ASN A 6 9.20 11.84 -4.84
C ASN A 6 7.96 12.74 -4.86
N GLN A 7 8.11 13.98 -4.38
CA GLN A 7 6.98 14.88 -4.21
C GLN A 7 6.41 15.40 -5.54
N ASN A 8 7.20 15.35 -6.61
CA ASN A 8 6.76 15.79 -7.94
C ASN A 8 6.24 14.63 -8.79
N SER A 9 7.05 13.60 -8.97
CA SER A 9 6.74 12.47 -9.83
C SER A 9 5.83 11.43 -9.19
N LYS A 10 5.75 11.43 -7.86
CA LYS A 10 5.04 10.42 -7.05
C LYS A 10 5.64 9.02 -7.15
N GLN A 11 6.81 8.88 -7.74
CA GLN A 11 7.54 7.61 -7.75
C GLN A 11 7.99 7.24 -6.34
N ILE A 12 8.11 5.94 -6.08
CA ILE A 12 8.48 5.44 -4.75
C ILE A 12 9.80 4.68 -4.79
N ILE A 13 10.48 4.72 -3.66
CA ILE A 13 11.64 3.88 -3.36
C ILE A 13 11.30 3.07 -2.11
N VAL A 14 11.52 1.77 -2.16
CA VAL A 14 11.36 0.89 -0.99
C VAL A 14 12.75 0.45 -0.55
N SER A 15 13.05 0.63 0.73
CA SER A 15 14.37 0.33 1.27
C SER A 15 14.27 -0.37 2.62
N LYS A 16 15.24 -1.23 2.90
CA LYS A 16 15.42 -1.79 4.24
C LYS A 16 16.00 -0.75 5.18
N ASP A 17 16.81 0.16 4.65
CA ASP A 17 17.57 1.12 5.41
C ASP A 17 17.02 2.52 5.24
N GLU A 18 17.40 3.41 6.17
CA GLU A 18 17.10 4.81 6.05
C GLU A 18 17.88 5.42 4.91
N LEU A 19 17.20 6.19 4.05
CA LEU A 19 17.80 6.85 2.90
C LEU A 19 17.62 8.37 3.01
N ASN A 20 18.58 9.08 2.45
CA ASN A 20 18.48 10.52 2.24
C ASN A 20 18.69 10.79 0.76
N VAL A 21 17.60 10.86 0.01
CA VAL A 21 17.60 11.09 -1.43
C VAL A 21 16.88 12.40 -1.71
N GLU A 22 17.55 13.32 -2.40
CA GLU A 22 16.97 14.63 -2.71
C GLU A 22 15.67 14.50 -3.48
N GLY A 23 14.65 15.26 -3.06
CA GLY A 23 13.34 15.24 -3.67
C GLY A 23 12.41 14.14 -3.15
N PHE A 24 12.92 13.24 -2.32
CA PHE A 24 12.12 12.16 -1.73
C PHE A 24 11.88 12.40 -0.25
N VAL A 25 10.70 12.11 0.21
CA VAL A 25 10.35 12.13 1.64
C VAL A 25 9.83 10.77 2.04
N GLU A 26 10.08 10.39 3.28
CA GLU A 26 9.55 9.15 3.83
C GLU A 26 8.04 9.26 4.03
N LEU A 27 7.30 8.26 3.58
CA LEU A 27 5.87 8.14 3.86
C LEU A 27 5.70 7.41 5.18
N ILE A 28 5.00 8.05 6.12
CA ILE A 28 4.71 7.47 7.43
C ILE A 28 3.23 7.06 7.45
N ALA A 29 3.00 5.77 7.61
CA ALA A 29 1.66 5.22 7.58
C ALA A 29 0.81 5.69 8.76
N ASN A 30 -0.50 5.82 8.55
CA ASN A 30 -1.51 6.07 9.58
C ASN A 30 -1.33 7.40 10.32
N THR A 31 -0.77 8.41 9.65
CA THR A 31 -0.53 9.72 10.25
C THR A 31 -1.48 10.81 9.74
N THR A 32 -2.28 10.50 8.72
CA THR A 32 -3.27 11.43 8.17
C THR A 32 -4.59 11.29 8.91
N ASP A 33 -5.23 12.43 9.22
CA ASP A 33 -6.54 12.44 9.85
C ASP A 33 -7.63 12.20 8.79
N ALA A 34 -8.07 10.94 8.69
CA ALA A 34 -9.09 10.50 7.76
C ALA A 34 -9.75 9.23 8.29
N ALA A 35 -10.81 8.76 7.62
CA ALA A 35 -11.58 7.60 8.04
C ALA A 35 -10.74 6.32 7.96
N GLN A 36 -10.42 5.73 9.11
CA GLN A 36 -9.61 4.52 9.18
C GLN A 36 -10.30 3.33 8.50
N GLU A 37 -11.61 3.19 8.68
CA GLU A 37 -12.40 2.08 8.10
C GLU A 37 -12.41 2.07 6.58
N LYS A 38 -12.06 3.18 5.93
CA LYS A 38 -11.97 3.29 4.47
C LYS A 38 -10.53 3.18 3.96
N HIS A 39 -9.54 3.36 4.81
CA HIS A 39 -8.14 3.49 4.40
C HIS A 39 -7.25 2.36 4.88
N VAL A 40 -7.45 1.87 6.10
CA VAL A 40 -6.62 0.79 6.63
C VAL A 40 -6.94 -0.49 5.88
N PRO A 41 -5.97 -1.09 5.19
CA PRO A 41 -6.21 -2.32 4.45
C PRO A 41 -6.56 -3.48 5.38
N VAL A 42 -7.44 -4.35 4.92
CA VAL A 42 -7.72 -5.62 5.55
C VAL A 42 -7.27 -6.72 4.61
N TYR A 43 -6.78 -7.82 5.16
CA TYR A 43 -6.24 -8.87 4.30
C TYR A 43 -6.38 -10.25 4.93
N GLU A 44 -6.34 -11.26 4.08
CA GLU A 44 -6.23 -12.66 4.50
C GLU A 44 -5.23 -13.38 3.61
N VAL A 45 -4.55 -14.36 4.18
CA VAL A 45 -3.63 -15.23 3.45
C VAL A 45 -4.25 -16.61 3.38
N ARG A 46 -4.42 -17.12 2.16
CA ARG A 46 -5.06 -18.40 1.93
C ARG A 46 -4.52 -19.04 0.66
N CYS A 47 -4.13 -20.31 0.76
CA CYS A 47 -3.68 -21.09 -0.41
C CYS A 47 -2.60 -20.37 -1.23
N GLY A 48 -1.58 -19.81 -0.57
CA GLY A 48 -0.48 -19.14 -1.24
C GLY A 48 -0.82 -17.80 -1.85
N LYS A 49 -1.91 -17.17 -1.41
CA LYS A 49 -2.31 -15.84 -1.87
C LYS A 49 -2.64 -14.93 -0.70
N ALA A 50 -2.22 -13.68 -0.79
CA ALA A 50 -2.65 -12.62 0.09
C ALA A 50 -3.70 -11.80 -0.66
N ARG A 51 -4.93 -11.80 -0.16
CA ARG A 51 -6.01 -10.98 -0.70
C ARG A 51 -6.18 -9.75 0.17
N VAL A 52 -6.08 -8.59 -0.44
CA VAL A 52 -6.12 -7.30 0.26
C VAL A 52 -7.31 -6.49 -0.23
N SER A 53 -8.08 -5.96 0.71
CA SER A 53 -9.17 -5.01 0.44
C SER A 53 -8.89 -3.71 1.20
N VAL A 54 -9.19 -2.57 0.58
CA VAL A 54 -8.98 -1.26 1.21
C VAL A 54 -10.34 -0.56 1.30
N GLY A 55 -10.89 -0.45 2.45
CA GLY A 55 -10.64 -0.94 3.81
C GLY A 55 -11.76 -1.88 4.21
N SER A 56 -12.13 -1.97 5.50
CA SER A 56 -13.32 -2.73 5.94
C SER A 56 -14.61 -2.18 5.33
N VAL A 57 -14.66 -0.88 5.09
CA VAL A 57 -15.64 -0.21 4.25
C VAL A 57 -14.91 0.21 2.98
N GLY A 58 -15.42 -0.19 1.81
CA GLY A 58 -14.72 0.03 0.54
C GLY A 58 -14.34 1.48 0.29
N HIS A 59 -13.06 1.71 -0.03
CA HIS A 59 -12.55 3.02 -0.37
C HIS A 59 -13.08 3.46 -1.74
N PRO A 60 -13.34 4.76 -1.96
CA PRO A 60 -13.66 5.26 -3.29
C PRO A 60 -12.58 4.94 -4.31
N MET A 61 -12.97 4.76 -5.56
CA MET A 61 -12.07 4.48 -6.69
C MET A 61 -12.44 5.37 -7.88
N SER A 62 -12.54 6.68 -7.66
CA SER A 62 -12.72 7.65 -8.74
C SER A 62 -11.37 8.21 -9.19
N ALA A 63 -11.34 8.89 -10.33
CA ALA A 63 -10.12 9.51 -10.84
C ALA A 63 -9.53 10.54 -9.87
N GLU A 64 -10.39 11.23 -9.11
CA GLU A 64 -9.99 12.27 -8.18
C GLU A 64 -9.62 11.72 -6.80
N HIS A 65 -10.17 10.55 -6.43
CA HIS A 65 -9.99 9.98 -5.09
C HIS A 65 -9.97 8.46 -5.19
N LEU A 66 -8.77 7.88 -5.09
CA LEU A 66 -8.60 6.45 -5.26
C LEU A 66 -7.40 5.93 -4.45
N ILE A 67 -7.40 4.62 -4.26
CA ILE A 67 -6.20 3.91 -3.82
C ILE A 67 -5.34 3.70 -5.06
N GLU A 68 -4.17 4.32 -5.10
CA GLU A 68 -3.29 4.25 -6.26
C GLU A 68 -2.51 2.94 -6.33
N TRP A 69 -2.09 2.44 -5.18
CA TRP A 69 -1.36 1.17 -5.12
C TRP A 69 -1.51 0.51 -3.75
N VAL A 70 -1.27 -0.80 -3.76
CA VAL A 70 -1.22 -1.64 -2.57
C VAL A 70 0.13 -2.36 -2.58
N MET A 71 0.75 -2.46 -1.42
CA MET A 71 2.04 -3.11 -1.24
C MET A 71 1.93 -4.15 -0.13
N VAL A 72 2.57 -5.29 -0.34
CA VAL A 72 2.84 -6.25 0.72
C VAL A 72 4.34 -6.36 0.89
N THR A 73 4.81 -6.33 2.13
CA THR A 73 6.19 -6.64 2.47
C THR A 73 6.23 -8.03 3.09
N THR A 74 7.27 -8.79 2.80
CA THR A 74 7.39 -10.18 3.22
C THR A 74 8.81 -10.45 3.70
N ASN A 75 9.04 -11.65 4.23
CA ASN A 75 10.38 -12.11 4.58
C ASN A 75 11.27 -12.33 3.35
N GLN A 76 10.74 -12.24 2.14
CA GLN A 76 11.48 -12.42 0.89
C GLN A 76 11.58 -11.16 0.04
N GLY A 77 11.00 -10.05 0.49
CA GLY A 77 11.03 -8.81 -0.25
C GLY A 77 9.70 -8.06 -0.19
N TYR A 78 9.25 -7.54 -1.33
CA TYR A 78 7.99 -6.82 -1.40
C TYR A 78 7.38 -6.94 -2.79
N GLN A 79 6.06 -6.75 -2.85
CA GLN A 79 5.32 -6.70 -4.11
C GLN A 79 4.40 -5.47 -4.09
N VAL A 80 4.31 -4.78 -5.20
CA VAL A 80 3.44 -3.61 -5.38
C VAL A 80 2.54 -3.86 -6.58
N LYS A 81 1.25 -3.53 -6.43
CA LYS A 81 0.32 -3.52 -7.56
C LYS A 81 -0.40 -2.18 -7.61
N TYR A 82 -0.45 -1.61 -8.80
CA TYR A 82 -1.17 -0.36 -9.05
C TYR A 82 -2.64 -0.66 -9.37
N LEU A 83 -3.51 0.21 -8.88
CA LEU A 83 -4.94 0.13 -9.11
C LEU A 83 -5.38 1.25 -10.04
N SER A 84 -6.52 1.04 -10.71
CA SER A 84 -7.07 2.01 -11.66
C SER A 84 -8.36 2.59 -11.14
N ALA A 85 -8.66 3.83 -11.55
CA ALA A 85 -9.96 4.44 -11.31
C ALA A 85 -11.07 3.55 -11.93
N ASP A 86 -12.24 3.58 -11.31
CA ASP A 86 -13.42 2.81 -11.69
C ASP A 86 -13.29 1.29 -11.48
N GLY A 87 -12.18 0.86 -10.85
CA GLY A 87 -12.01 -0.52 -10.42
C GLY A 87 -12.49 -0.72 -8.99
N THR A 88 -12.12 -1.85 -8.39
CA THR A 88 -12.39 -2.13 -6.98
C THR A 88 -11.14 -1.91 -6.15
N PRO A 89 -11.27 -1.52 -4.86
CA PRO A 89 -10.10 -1.35 -3.99
C PRO A 89 -9.64 -2.70 -3.44
N GLU A 90 -9.46 -3.66 -4.31
CA GLU A 90 -9.05 -5.02 -3.97
C GLU A 90 -7.96 -5.51 -4.89
N VAL A 91 -7.03 -6.29 -4.33
CA VAL A 91 -5.92 -6.86 -5.08
C VAL A 91 -5.43 -8.13 -4.40
N SER A 92 -4.88 -9.06 -5.18
CA SER A 92 -4.29 -10.28 -4.67
C SER A 92 -2.83 -10.38 -5.05
N PHE A 93 -2.02 -10.95 -4.15
CA PHE A 93 -0.61 -11.20 -4.36
C PHE A 93 -0.33 -12.69 -4.23
N SER A 94 0.43 -13.24 -5.17
CA SER A 94 0.90 -14.62 -5.05
C SER A 94 2.12 -14.67 -4.15
N LEU A 95 2.15 -15.63 -3.24
CA LEU A 95 3.25 -15.83 -2.32
C LEU A 95 4.00 -17.11 -2.67
N SER A 96 5.32 -17.05 -2.64
CA SER A 96 6.19 -18.21 -2.81
C SER A 96 6.10 -19.13 -1.59
N ALA A 97 6.58 -20.37 -1.74
CA ALA A 97 6.69 -21.28 -0.61
C ALA A 97 7.54 -20.65 0.49
N GLY A 98 7.03 -20.63 1.71
CA GLY A 98 7.73 -20.06 2.86
C GLY A 98 7.73 -18.54 2.92
N GLU A 99 7.10 -17.86 1.96
CA GLU A 99 6.95 -16.41 1.99
C GLU A 99 5.83 -16.01 2.95
N LYS A 100 6.14 -15.10 3.87
CA LYS A 100 5.21 -14.66 4.93
C LYS A 100 5.05 -13.16 4.90
N ILE A 101 3.81 -12.70 5.03
CA ILE A 101 3.47 -11.27 5.10
C ILE A 101 4.05 -10.67 6.38
N GLU A 102 4.73 -9.54 6.25
CA GLU A 102 5.23 -8.73 7.36
C GLU A 102 4.50 -7.39 7.45
N GLY A 103 4.06 -6.84 6.32
CA GLY A 103 3.28 -5.61 6.30
C GLY A 103 2.38 -5.55 5.09
N VAL A 104 1.24 -4.86 5.25
CA VAL A 104 0.29 -4.61 4.16
C VAL A 104 -0.02 -3.13 4.17
N TYR A 105 0.18 -2.47 3.03
CA TYR A 105 0.07 -1.02 2.88
C TYR A 105 -0.85 -0.66 1.73
N ALA A 106 -1.52 0.47 1.86
CA ALA A 106 -2.31 1.07 0.79
C ALA A 106 -2.03 2.56 0.72
N TYR A 107 -1.95 3.11 -0.48
CA TYR A 107 -1.70 4.53 -0.68
C TYR A 107 -2.89 5.20 -1.35
N CYS A 108 -3.48 6.17 -0.64
CA CYS A 108 -4.55 7.04 -1.14
C CYS A 108 -3.95 8.33 -1.66
N ASN A 109 -4.36 8.75 -2.86
CA ASN A 109 -3.83 9.98 -3.46
C ASN A 109 -4.12 11.24 -2.64
N LEU A 110 -5.20 11.27 -1.85
CA LEU A 110 -5.57 12.41 -1.02
C LEU A 110 -5.13 12.26 0.44
N HIS A 111 -5.08 11.04 0.97
CA HIS A 111 -4.90 10.82 2.40
C HIS A 111 -3.65 10.02 2.76
N GLY A 112 -2.77 9.76 1.80
CA GLY A 112 -1.45 9.20 2.06
C GLY A 112 -1.42 7.70 2.31
N LEU A 113 -0.40 7.28 3.05
CA LEU A 113 -0.07 5.87 3.28
C LEU A 113 -0.78 5.33 4.51
N TRP A 114 -1.33 4.12 4.36
CA TRP A 114 -2.02 3.40 5.43
C TRP A 114 -1.48 1.99 5.56
N LYS A 115 -1.45 1.48 6.77
CA LYS A 115 -0.92 0.15 7.09
C LYS A 115 -1.90 -0.60 7.98
N ALA A 116 -2.07 -1.87 7.64
CA ALA A 116 -2.83 -2.81 8.48
C ALA A 116 -2.10 -3.10 9.78
#